data_71c187e010c94eeee55a92721c146462
#
_entry.id   71c187e010c94eeee55a92721c146462
#
_cell.length_a   1.000
_cell.length_b   1.000
_cell.length_c   1.000
_cell.angle_alpha   90.00
_cell.angle_beta   90.00
_cell.angle_gamma   90.00
#
_symmetry.space_group_name_H-M   'P 1'
#
loop_
_entity.id
_entity.type
_entity.pdbx_description
1 polymer ?
#
loop_
_entity_poly.entity_id
_entity_poly.type
_entity_poly.pdbx_seq_one_letter_code
_entity_poly.pdbx_strand_id
1 'polypeptide(L)'
;MDLEKFRNDVYEMTEKLSKNLKENDRSKLNYVCQQLIEMYKKNLVKINHSVLELICASNLILRGYSVEVEKSVSDILVCDIYAKKGGGYTIIEIETGFTPPDHAMDTVDYYAARIMSKIARYSQHCSKFSLATPVMGILPIPKIFLLPPNARKKEDVDKVKELCDRYYKNPPIKYEDILNAHLHSIYLINIDKGFAKELDPQGYVDLTQSLLERSEIEY
;
A
#
# COMPACT_ATOMS: atom_id res chain seq x y z
N MET A 1 0.36 11.65 -20.26
CA MET A 1 -1.06 12.06 -20.12
C MET A 1 -1.06 13.55 -19.83
N ASP A 2 -1.98 14.30 -20.42
CA ASP A 2 -2.11 15.73 -20.21
C ASP A 2 -2.60 16.05 -18.79
N LEU A 3 -2.15 17.17 -18.24
CA LEU A 3 -2.56 17.64 -16.90
C LEU A 3 -4.08 17.86 -16.81
N GLU A 4 -4.69 18.33 -17.86
CA GLU A 4 -6.14 18.56 -17.90
C GLU A 4 -6.90 17.23 -17.77
N LYS A 5 -6.49 16.22 -18.50
CA LYS A 5 -7.08 14.88 -18.39
C LYS A 5 -6.88 14.30 -16.98
N PHE A 6 -5.67 14.39 -16.41
CA PHE A 6 -5.43 13.94 -15.04
C PHE A 6 -6.36 14.62 -14.03
N ARG A 7 -6.50 15.95 -14.13
CA ARG A 7 -7.40 16.72 -13.25
C ARG A 7 -8.85 16.27 -13.37
N ASN A 8 -9.33 16.08 -14.59
CA ASN A 8 -10.71 15.65 -14.84
C ASN A 8 -10.97 14.26 -14.24
N ASP A 9 -10.08 13.31 -14.47
CA ASP A 9 -10.20 11.94 -13.96
C ASP A 9 -10.20 11.90 -12.41
N VAL A 10 -9.31 12.69 -11.79
CA VAL A 10 -9.19 12.78 -10.31
C VAL A 10 -10.41 13.50 -9.71
N TYR A 11 -10.92 14.56 -10.35
CA TYR A 11 -12.13 15.24 -9.91
C TYR A 11 -13.37 14.34 -10.05
N GLU A 12 -13.53 13.65 -11.17
CA GLU A 12 -14.65 12.72 -11.38
C GLU A 12 -14.68 11.63 -10.29
N MET A 13 -13.52 11.04 -9.97
CA MET A 13 -13.43 10.08 -8.89
C MET A 13 -13.75 10.71 -7.54
N THR A 14 -13.24 11.90 -7.25
CA THR A 14 -13.51 12.62 -6.00
C THR A 14 -14.99 12.91 -5.84
N GLU A 15 -15.66 13.36 -6.89
CA GLU A 15 -17.11 13.60 -6.89
C GLU A 15 -17.90 12.32 -6.65
N LYS A 16 -17.53 11.22 -7.31
CA LYS A 16 -18.13 9.90 -7.10
C LYS A 16 -18.05 9.46 -5.64
N LEU A 17 -16.87 9.58 -5.03
CA LEU A 17 -16.62 9.22 -3.64
C LEU A 17 -17.34 10.15 -2.66
N SER A 18 -17.47 11.43 -2.99
CA SER A 18 -18.08 12.46 -2.14
C SER A 18 -19.58 12.30 -1.95
N LYS A 19 -20.28 11.54 -2.81
CA LYS A 19 -21.76 11.40 -2.76
C LYS A 19 -22.26 10.90 -1.40
N ASN A 20 -21.49 10.09 -0.70
CA ASN A 20 -21.85 9.50 0.58
C ASN A 20 -21.14 10.15 1.77
N LEU A 21 -20.38 11.25 1.56
CA LEU A 21 -19.64 11.95 2.60
C LEU A 21 -20.44 13.13 3.16
N LYS A 22 -20.26 13.40 4.46
CA LYS A 22 -20.69 14.64 5.11
C LYS A 22 -19.82 15.79 4.65
N GLU A 23 -20.30 17.05 4.76
CA GLU A 23 -19.60 18.26 4.29
C GLU A 23 -18.16 18.36 4.76
N ASN A 24 -17.92 18.14 6.07
CA ASN A 24 -16.56 18.17 6.63
C ASN A 24 -15.63 17.10 6.03
N ASP A 25 -16.16 15.93 5.72
CA ASP A 25 -15.36 14.84 5.14
C ASP A 25 -15.14 15.04 3.64
N ARG A 26 -16.10 15.68 2.93
CA ARG A 26 -15.90 16.15 1.55
C ARG A 26 -14.76 17.15 1.47
N SER A 27 -14.71 18.10 2.39
CA SER A 27 -13.62 19.09 2.44
C SER A 27 -12.25 18.43 2.60
N LYS A 28 -12.15 17.39 3.45
CA LYS A 28 -10.91 16.61 3.62
C LYS A 28 -10.55 15.85 2.34
N LEU A 29 -11.53 15.21 1.67
CA LEU A 29 -11.26 14.49 0.44
C LEU A 29 -10.86 15.43 -0.70
N ASN A 30 -11.49 16.61 -0.80
CA ASN A 30 -11.09 17.63 -1.74
C ASN A 30 -9.65 18.13 -1.50
N TYR A 31 -9.22 18.22 -0.24
CA TYR A 31 -7.83 18.53 0.07
C TYR A 31 -6.87 17.48 -0.47
N VAL A 32 -7.16 16.18 -0.27
CA VAL A 32 -6.36 15.08 -0.85
C VAL A 32 -6.32 15.16 -2.38
N CYS A 33 -7.48 15.42 -3.02
CA CYS A 33 -7.57 15.62 -4.46
C CYS A 33 -6.62 16.73 -4.95
N GLN A 34 -6.60 17.88 -4.27
CA GLN A 34 -5.71 18.99 -4.63
C GLN A 34 -4.23 18.62 -4.42
N GLN A 35 -3.89 17.90 -3.35
CA GLN A 35 -2.52 17.41 -3.14
C GLN A 35 -2.06 16.55 -4.32
N LEU A 36 -2.87 15.58 -4.77
CA LEU A 36 -2.54 14.72 -5.91
C LEU A 36 -2.34 15.51 -7.20
N ILE A 37 -3.17 16.53 -7.45
CA ILE A 37 -3.01 17.40 -8.62
C ILE A 37 -1.69 18.17 -8.57
N GLU A 38 -1.32 18.71 -7.39
CA GLU A 38 -0.04 19.42 -7.23
C GLU A 38 1.17 18.46 -7.35
N MET A 39 1.05 17.22 -6.84
CA MET A 39 2.09 16.19 -7.01
C MET A 39 2.24 15.77 -8.48
N TYR A 40 1.13 15.64 -9.22
CA TYR A 40 1.17 15.33 -10.64
C TYR A 40 1.90 16.42 -11.46
N LYS A 41 1.66 17.70 -11.17
CA LYS A 41 2.40 18.81 -11.78
C LYS A 41 3.91 18.71 -11.60
N LYS A 42 4.36 18.08 -10.50
CA LYS A 42 5.76 17.83 -10.17
C LYS A 42 6.27 16.48 -10.70
N ASN A 43 5.47 15.73 -11.47
CA ASN A 43 5.76 14.37 -11.96
C ASN A 43 6.04 13.35 -10.85
N LEU A 44 5.45 13.51 -9.68
CA LEU A 44 5.64 12.62 -8.54
C LEU A 44 4.63 11.48 -8.48
N VAL A 45 3.45 11.65 -9.09
CA VAL A 45 2.38 10.64 -9.08
C VAL A 45 1.86 10.31 -10.48
N LYS A 46 1.15 9.18 -10.62
CA LYS A 46 0.50 8.72 -11.85
C LYS A 46 -0.97 8.43 -11.59
N ILE A 47 -1.82 8.59 -12.61
CA ILE A 47 -3.28 8.49 -12.47
C ILE A 47 -3.73 7.15 -11.87
N ASN A 48 -3.18 6.04 -12.31
CA ASN A 48 -3.58 4.72 -11.82
C ASN A 48 -3.34 4.57 -10.32
N HIS A 49 -2.29 5.18 -9.78
CA HIS A 49 -1.97 5.19 -8.35
C HIS A 49 -2.87 6.18 -7.62
N SER A 50 -3.01 7.40 -8.14
CA SER A 50 -3.79 8.47 -7.50
C SER A 50 -5.27 8.12 -7.31
N VAL A 51 -5.86 7.35 -8.22
CA VAL A 51 -7.23 6.84 -8.06
C VAL A 51 -7.33 5.87 -6.86
N LEU A 52 -6.34 5.01 -6.68
CA LEU A 52 -6.29 4.08 -5.55
C LEU A 52 -6.10 4.82 -4.22
N GLU A 53 -5.22 5.84 -4.21
CA GLU A 53 -5.01 6.71 -3.05
C GLU A 53 -6.29 7.44 -2.66
N LEU A 54 -7.05 8.01 -3.59
CA LEU A 54 -8.33 8.66 -3.33
C LEU A 54 -9.33 7.71 -2.69
N ILE A 55 -9.45 6.48 -3.18
CA ILE A 55 -10.38 5.49 -2.65
C ILE A 55 -9.97 5.09 -1.22
N CYS A 56 -8.70 4.82 -0.97
CA CYS A 56 -8.19 4.54 0.37
C CYS A 56 -8.40 5.74 1.30
N ALA A 57 -8.07 6.96 0.86
CA ALA A 57 -8.25 8.18 1.64
C ALA A 57 -9.72 8.39 2.01
N SER A 58 -10.64 8.23 1.07
CA SER A 58 -12.09 8.34 1.33
C SER A 58 -12.55 7.34 2.39
N ASN A 59 -12.10 6.08 2.29
CA ASN A 59 -12.44 5.05 3.29
C ASN A 59 -11.92 5.41 4.69
N LEU A 60 -10.69 5.93 4.79
CA LEU A 60 -10.11 6.35 6.06
C LEU A 60 -10.78 7.61 6.63
N ILE A 61 -11.13 8.58 5.78
CA ILE A 61 -11.84 9.80 6.17
C ILE A 61 -13.21 9.43 6.74
N LEU A 62 -13.96 8.53 6.11
CA LEU A 62 -15.24 8.01 6.63
C LEU A 62 -15.09 7.38 8.03
N ARG A 63 -13.94 6.79 8.32
CA ARG A 63 -13.60 6.20 9.62
C ARG A 63 -13.03 7.21 10.62
N GLY A 64 -13.01 8.49 10.27
CA GLY A 64 -12.60 9.60 11.14
C GLY A 64 -11.09 9.85 11.20
N TYR A 65 -10.34 9.43 10.19
CA TYR A 65 -8.91 9.80 10.05
C TYR A 65 -8.75 11.16 9.37
N SER A 66 -7.67 11.86 9.70
CA SER A 66 -7.09 12.87 8.82
C SER A 66 -6.05 12.19 7.92
N VAL A 67 -6.03 12.52 6.63
CA VAL A 67 -5.24 11.82 5.62
C VAL A 67 -4.39 12.83 4.86
N GLU A 68 -3.14 12.46 4.64
CA GLU A 68 -2.19 13.10 3.72
C GLU A 68 -1.70 12.02 2.74
N VAL A 69 -1.41 12.39 1.50
CA VAL A 69 -0.83 11.51 0.48
C VAL A 69 0.59 11.94 0.15
N GLU A 70 1.41 11.01 -0.36
CA GLU A 70 2.78 11.24 -0.77
C GLU A 70 3.60 11.98 0.31
N LYS A 71 3.47 11.52 1.55
CA LYS A 71 4.11 12.16 2.70
C LYS A 71 5.50 11.59 2.97
N SER A 72 6.50 12.47 3.07
CA SER A 72 7.83 12.09 3.57
C SER A 72 7.74 11.67 5.04
N VAL A 73 8.18 10.46 5.35
CA VAL A 73 8.26 9.90 6.70
C VAL A 73 9.70 9.78 7.19
N SER A 74 10.66 9.91 6.28
CA SER A 74 12.09 10.08 6.55
C SER A 74 12.75 10.82 5.38
N ASP A 75 14.07 11.03 5.44
CA ASP A 75 14.84 11.70 4.37
C ASP A 75 14.78 10.95 3.03
N ILE A 76 14.48 9.64 3.06
CA ILE A 76 14.51 8.76 1.88
C ILE A 76 13.20 8.01 1.63
N LEU A 77 12.21 8.13 2.52
CA LEU A 77 10.95 7.40 2.41
C LEU A 77 9.78 8.37 2.29
N VAL A 78 9.02 8.19 1.23
CA VAL A 78 7.73 8.85 0.99
C VAL A 78 6.68 7.75 0.99
N CYS A 79 5.64 7.89 1.81
CA CYS A 79 4.55 6.91 1.85
C CYS A 79 3.36 7.37 1.01
N ASP A 80 2.68 6.42 0.38
CA ASP A 80 1.51 6.70 -0.47
C ASP A 80 0.40 7.35 0.37
N ILE A 81 0.09 6.79 1.54
CA ILE A 81 -0.93 7.34 2.45
C ILE A 81 -0.39 7.39 3.88
N TYR A 82 -0.51 8.56 4.47
CA TYR A 82 -0.27 8.81 5.89
C TYR A 82 -1.57 9.26 6.55
N ALA A 83 -2.05 8.49 7.54
CA ALA A 83 -3.31 8.75 8.20
C ALA A 83 -3.14 8.85 9.72
N LYS A 84 -3.84 9.82 10.34
CA LYS A 84 -3.81 10.06 11.78
C LYS A 84 -5.21 9.97 12.37
N LYS A 85 -5.34 9.23 13.49
CA LYS A 85 -6.55 9.21 14.31
C LYS A 85 -6.17 9.10 15.78
N GLY A 86 -6.63 10.05 16.60
CA GLY A 86 -6.20 10.15 17.99
C GLY A 86 -4.69 10.35 18.10
N GLY A 87 -4.02 9.55 18.93
CA GLY A 87 -2.56 9.55 19.08
C GLY A 87 -1.81 8.59 18.14
N GLY A 88 -2.52 7.83 17.30
CA GLY A 88 -1.91 6.82 16.42
C GLY A 88 -1.73 7.28 14.99
N TYR A 89 -0.71 6.71 14.34
CA TYR A 89 -0.39 6.94 12.93
C TYR A 89 -0.51 5.63 12.15
N THR A 90 -1.07 5.72 10.96
CA THR A 90 -1.20 4.60 10.01
C THR A 90 -0.50 4.97 8.71
N ILE A 91 0.34 4.09 8.19
CA ILE A 91 0.90 4.17 6.84
C ILE A 91 0.26 3.08 6.01
N ILE A 92 -0.16 3.41 4.78
CA ILE A 92 -0.60 2.44 3.78
C ILE A 92 0.23 2.63 2.53
N GLU A 93 0.83 1.56 2.07
CA GLU A 93 1.55 1.48 0.79
C GLU A 93 0.71 0.72 -0.22
N ILE A 94 0.53 1.32 -1.41
CA ILE A 94 -0.31 0.77 -2.47
C ILE A 94 0.55 0.00 -3.46
N GLU A 95 0.15 -1.23 -3.77
CA GLU A 95 0.86 -2.10 -4.70
C GLU A 95 -0.06 -2.60 -5.81
N THR A 96 0.34 -2.32 -7.04
CA THR A 96 -0.43 -2.67 -8.25
C THR A 96 0.09 -3.92 -8.97
N GLY A 97 1.17 -4.54 -8.46
CA GLY A 97 1.82 -5.70 -9.10
C GLY A 97 2.72 -5.35 -10.29
N PHE A 98 2.96 -4.06 -10.55
CA PHE A 98 3.85 -3.66 -11.65
C PHE A 98 5.29 -4.10 -11.36
N THR A 99 5.89 -4.80 -12.33
CA THR A 99 7.32 -5.15 -12.32
C THR A 99 8.03 -4.46 -13.48
N PRO A 100 9.16 -3.78 -13.24
CA PRO A 100 9.94 -3.15 -14.31
C PRO A 100 10.48 -4.18 -15.30
N PRO A 101 10.69 -3.80 -16.59
CA PRO A 101 11.22 -4.70 -17.62
C PRO A 101 12.56 -5.35 -17.26
N ASP A 102 13.41 -4.66 -16.49
CA ASP A 102 14.72 -5.17 -16.05
C ASP A 102 14.60 -6.42 -15.15
N HIS A 103 13.40 -6.67 -14.60
CA HIS A 103 13.07 -7.83 -13.76
C HIS A 103 12.08 -8.79 -14.42
N ALA A 104 12.01 -8.82 -15.75
CA ALA A 104 11.11 -9.70 -16.48
C ALA A 104 11.41 -11.19 -16.26
N MET A 105 12.67 -11.55 -15.94
CA MET A 105 13.10 -12.93 -15.72
C MET A 105 13.11 -13.39 -14.27
N ASP A 106 12.94 -12.45 -13.32
CA ASP A 106 12.93 -12.69 -11.87
C ASP A 106 11.77 -11.98 -11.16
N THR A 107 10.66 -11.84 -11.87
CA THR A 107 9.46 -11.08 -11.49
C THR A 107 8.95 -11.42 -10.08
N VAL A 108 8.88 -12.71 -9.75
CA VAL A 108 8.33 -13.17 -8.45
C VAL A 108 9.25 -12.77 -7.31
N ASP A 109 10.56 -13.03 -7.45
CA ASP A 109 11.57 -12.69 -6.43
C ASP A 109 11.65 -11.18 -6.22
N TYR A 110 11.68 -10.40 -7.33
CA TYR A 110 11.67 -8.96 -7.27
C TYR A 110 10.45 -8.40 -6.55
N TYR A 111 9.25 -8.89 -6.91
CA TYR A 111 8.01 -8.41 -6.31
C TYR A 111 7.90 -8.82 -4.83
N ALA A 112 8.31 -10.03 -4.48
CA ALA A 112 8.38 -10.47 -3.09
C ALA A 112 9.35 -9.59 -2.28
N ALA A 113 10.56 -9.33 -2.79
CA ALA A 113 11.53 -8.45 -2.14
C ALA A 113 10.98 -7.03 -1.96
N ARG A 114 10.23 -6.51 -2.94
CA ARG A 114 9.58 -5.20 -2.88
C ARG A 114 8.57 -5.13 -1.73
N ILE A 115 7.69 -6.12 -1.61
CA ILE A 115 6.71 -6.20 -0.53
C ILE A 115 7.41 -6.30 0.83
N MET A 116 8.39 -7.20 0.96
CA MET A 116 9.19 -7.36 2.19
C MET A 116 9.89 -6.06 2.59
N SER A 117 10.51 -5.38 1.61
CA SER A 117 11.19 -4.11 1.79
C SER A 117 10.24 -3.03 2.33
N LYS A 118 9.05 -2.91 1.76
CA LYS A 118 8.04 -1.94 2.23
C LYS A 118 7.61 -2.25 3.67
N ILE A 119 7.26 -3.51 3.97
CA ILE A 119 6.87 -3.90 5.33
C ILE A 119 7.98 -3.57 6.34
N ALA A 120 9.23 -3.93 6.04
CA ALA A 120 10.35 -3.72 6.95
C ALA A 120 10.65 -2.23 7.18
N ARG A 121 10.67 -1.42 6.12
CA ARG A 121 11.07 -0.02 6.20
C ARG A 121 9.99 0.88 6.78
N TYR A 122 8.75 0.78 6.27
CA TYR A 122 7.69 1.72 6.64
C TYR A 122 7.06 1.44 8.00
N SER A 123 7.00 0.16 8.44
CA SER A 123 6.41 -0.19 9.73
C SER A 123 7.13 0.44 10.93
N GLN A 124 8.41 0.84 10.77
CA GLN A 124 9.16 1.54 11.81
C GLN A 124 8.68 2.99 12.05
N HIS A 125 7.92 3.56 11.12
CA HIS A 125 7.49 4.96 11.13
C HIS A 125 6.01 5.16 11.51
N CYS A 126 5.31 4.10 11.95
CA CYS A 126 3.89 4.16 12.25
C CYS A 126 3.47 3.18 13.33
N SER A 127 2.28 3.42 13.92
CA SER A 127 1.66 2.49 14.86
C SER A 127 1.00 1.30 14.13
N LYS A 128 0.57 1.54 12.88
CA LYS A 128 -0.08 0.54 12.03
C LYS A 128 0.44 0.68 10.61
N PHE A 129 1.11 -0.35 10.12
CA PHE A 129 1.50 -0.44 8.72
C PHE A 129 0.54 -1.35 7.97
N SER A 130 0.09 -0.94 6.81
CA SER A 130 -0.83 -1.71 5.96
C SER A 130 -0.37 -1.66 4.51
N LEU A 131 -0.73 -2.68 3.76
CA LEU A 131 -0.62 -2.71 2.31
C LEU A 131 -2.00 -2.53 1.69
N ALA A 132 -2.04 -2.02 0.47
CA ALA A 132 -3.26 -1.95 -0.31
C ALA A 132 -3.02 -2.44 -1.73
N THR A 133 -4.01 -3.11 -2.32
CA THR A 133 -3.92 -3.60 -3.69
C THR A 133 -5.31 -3.59 -4.35
N PRO A 134 -5.41 -3.45 -5.68
CA PRO A 134 -6.67 -3.71 -6.37
C PRO A 134 -7.18 -5.12 -6.09
N VAL A 135 -8.50 -5.32 -6.12
CA VAL A 135 -9.15 -6.62 -5.85
C VAL A 135 -8.65 -7.77 -6.74
N MET A 136 -8.06 -7.45 -7.89
CA MET A 136 -7.45 -8.43 -8.80
C MET A 136 -5.95 -8.60 -8.58
N GLY A 137 -5.36 -7.85 -7.63
CA GLY A 137 -3.94 -7.93 -7.28
C GLY A 137 -3.67 -9.00 -6.23
N ILE A 138 -2.58 -9.74 -6.40
CA ILE A 138 -2.11 -10.71 -5.40
C ILE A 138 -0.79 -10.19 -4.84
N LEU A 139 -0.73 -10.02 -3.51
CA LEU A 139 0.48 -9.64 -2.80
C LEU A 139 1.16 -10.90 -2.24
N PRO A 140 2.42 -11.16 -2.56
CA PRO A 140 3.18 -12.25 -1.97
C PRO A 140 3.57 -11.91 -0.53
N ILE A 141 2.70 -12.22 0.43
CA ILE A 141 2.94 -11.93 1.85
C ILE A 141 3.74 -13.08 2.48
N PRO A 142 4.99 -12.87 2.88
CA PRO A 142 5.78 -13.89 3.56
C PRO A 142 5.22 -14.23 4.94
N LYS A 143 5.15 -15.53 5.25
CA LYS A 143 4.60 -16.04 6.52
C LYS A 143 5.26 -15.42 7.77
N ILE A 144 6.53 -15.04 7.68
CA ILE A 144 7.25 -14.39 8.78
C ILE A 144 6.57 -13.10 9.26
N PHE A 145 5.93 -12.33 8.37
CA PHE A 145 5.24 -11.09 8.75
C PHE A 145 3.83 -11.32 9.34
N LEU A 146 3.33 -12.55 9.31
CA LEU A 146 2.13 -12.97 10.04
C LEU A 146 2.45 -13.32 11.51
N LEU A 147 3.73 -13.50 11.84
CA LEU A 147 4.20 -13.85 13.18
C LEU A 147 4.63 -12.60 13.96
N PRO A 148 4.40 -12.57 15.27
CA PRO A 148 4.98 -11.53 16.12
C PRO A 148 6.52 -11.65 16.15
N PRO A 149 7.25 -10.54 16.38
CA PRO A 149 8.71 -10.52 16.33
C PRO A 149 9.42 -11.61 17.15
N ASN A 150 8.91 -11.90 18.35
CA ASN A 150 9.46 -12.91 19.26
C ASN A 150 9.26 -14.37 18.81
N ALA A 151 8.40 -14.62 17.82
CA ALA A 151 8.17 -15.95 17.25
C ALA A 151 8.93 -16.15 15.92
N ARG A 152 9.64 -15.13 15.41
CA ARG A 152 10.39 -15.20 14.16
C ARG A 152 11.71 -15.93 14.37
N LYS A 153 11.98 -16.94 13.55
CA LYS A 153 13.24 -17.66 13.57
C LYS A 153 14.31 -16.87 12.84
N LYS A 154 15.54 -16.94 13.32
CA LYS A 154 16.68 -16.26 12.70
C LYS A 154 16.83 -16.64 11.23
N GLU A 155 16.71 -17.92 10.91
CA GLU A 155 16.85 -18.45 9.55
C GLU A 155 15.84 -17.85 8.57
N ASP A 156 14.61 -17.53 9.04
CA ASP A 156 13.58 -16.91 8.20
C ASP A 156 13.86 -15.43 8.00
N VAL A 157 14.37 -14.73 9.01
CA VAL A 157 14.83 -13.33 8.90
C VAL A 157 16.03 -13.24 7.94
N ASP A 158 16.99 -14.17 8.04
CA ASP A 158 18.17 -14.23 7.16
C ASP A 158 17.76 -14.41 5.69
N LYS A 159 16.78 -15.29 5.39
CA LYS A 159 16.25 -15.49 4.04
C LYS A 159 15.61 -14.23 3.46
N VAL A 160 14.79 -13.54 4.26
CA VAL A 160 14.18 -12.26 3.87
C VAL A 160 15.25 -11.22 3.59
N LYS A 161 16.26 -11.14 4.48
CA LYS A 161 17.38 -10.21 4.33
C LYS A 161 18.16 -10.47 3.04
N GLU A 162 18.51 -11.73 2.77
CA GLU A 162 19.23 -12.14 1.57
C GLU A 162 18.45 -11.76 0.29
N LEU A 163 17.14 -12.04 0.25
CA LEU A 163 16.33 -11.70 -0.91
C LEU A 163 16.22 -10.19 -1.09
N CYS A 164 15.99 -9.44 -0.01
CA CYS A 164 15.93 -7.98 -0.09
C CYS A 164 17.26 -7.36 -0.53
N ASP A 165 18.41 -7.86 -0.07
CA ASP A 165 19.72 -7.33 -0.42
C ASP A 165 20.10 -7.54 -1.90
N ARG A 166 19.45 -8.46 -2.62
CA ARG A 166 19.64 -8.60 -4.06
C ARG A 166 19.16 -7.36 -4.81
N TYR A 167 18.07 -6.73 -4.35
CA TYR A 167 17.35 -5.66 -5.06
C TYR A 167 17.47 -4.29 -4.38
N TYR A 168 17.65 -4.24 -3.06
CA TYR A 168 17.62 -3.01 -2.26
C TYR A 168 18.93 -2.81 -1.49
N LYS A 169 19.96 -2.32 -2.20
CA LYS A 169 21.33 -2.17 -1.67
C LYS A 169 21.62 -0.79 -1.07
N ASN A 170 20.90 0.24 -1.50
CA ASN A 170 21.20 1.63 -1.13
C ASN A 170 19.96 2.41 -0.71
N PRO A 171 19.71 2.56 0.60
CA PRO A 171 20.37 1.87 1.70
C PRO A 171 19.89 0.41 1.81
N PRO A 172 20.71 -0.52 2.34
CA PRO A 172 20.28 -1.88 2.62
C PRO A 172 19.24 -1.88 3.75
N ILE A 173 18.38 -2.91 3.76
CA ILE A 173 17.40 -3.09 4.85
C ILE A 173 18.13 -3.67 6.05
N LYS A 174 17.94 -3.07 7.23
CA LYS A 174 18.58 -3.58 8.46
C LYS A 174 17.90 -4.86 8.92
N TYR A 175 18.69 -5.74 9.54
CA TYR A 175 18.17 -6.98 10.13
C TYR A 175 17.06 -6.70 11.16
N GLU A 176 17.28 -5.71 12.01
CA GLU A 176 16.36 -5.29 13.06
C GLU A 176 15.03 -4.76 12.48
N ASP A 177 15.07 -4.11 11.32
CA ASP A 177 13.87 -3.61 10.64
C ASP A 177 12.99 -4.78 10.16
N ILE A 178 13.59 -5.88 9.68
CA ILE A 178 12.89 -7.12 9.31
C ILE A 178 12.36 -7.83 10.55
N LEU A 179 13.20 -7.97 11.59
CA LEU A 179 12.84 -8.66 12.81
C LEU A 179 11.65 -7.99 13.51
N ASN A 180 11.62 -6.65 13.57
CA ASN A 180 10.62 -5.87 14.27
C ASN A 180 9.48 -5.38 13.37
N ALA A 181 9.52 -5.67 12.09
CA ALA A 181 8.48 -5.25 11.14
C ALA A 181 7.09 -5.75 11.56
N HIS A 182 6.06 -4.98 11.27
CA HIS A 182 4.68 -5.39 11.52
C HIS A 182 3.79 -5.06 10.33
N LEU A 183 2.87 -5.96 10.01
CA LEU A 183 1.82 -5.79 9.03
C LEU A 183 0.48 -5.86 9.75
N HIS A 184 -0.26 -4.74 9.77
CA HIS A 184 -1.50 -4.63 10.52
C HIS A 184 -2.70 -5.14 9.73
N SER A 185 -2.81 -4.73 8.46
CA SER A 185 -3.93 -5.11 7.60
C SER A 185 -3.57 -4.97 6.12
N ILE A 186 -4.45 -5.51 5.27
CA ILE A 186 -4.38 -5.39 3.81
C ILE A 186 -5.71 -4.84 3.31
N TYR A 187 -5.66 -3.79 2.49
CA TYR A 187 -6.83 -3.17 1.87
C TYR A 187 -6.99 -3.71 0.45
N LEU A 188 -8.15 -4.30 0.15
CA LEU A 188 -8.58 -4.64 -1.20
C LEU A 188 -9.40 -3.49 -1.78
N ILE A 189 -8.90 -2.88 -2.84
CA ILE A 189 -9.50 -1.69 -3.46
C ILE A 189 -10.33 -2.10 -4.68
N ASN A 190 -11.61 -1.77 -4.66
CA ASN A 190 -12.50 -1.91 -5.80
C ASN A 190 -12.71 -0.53 -6.45
N ILE A 191 -12.05 -0.31 -7.59
CA ILE A 191 -12.07 0.97 -8.31
C ILE A 191 -13.47 1.27 -8.85
N ASP A 192 -14.12 0.28 -9.47
CA ASP A 192 -15.43 0.45 -10.09
C ASP A 192 -16.51 0.82 -9.07
N LYS A 193 -16.44 0.25 -7.88
CA LYS A 193 -17.37 0.53 -6.79
C LYS A 193 -16.93 1.67 -5.89
N GLY A 194 -15.68 2.13 -5.98
CA GLY A 194 -15.13 3.22 -5.18
C GLY A 194 -15.06 2.90 -3.68
N PHE A 195 -14.67 1.68 -3.30
CA PHE A 195 -14.47 1.34 -1.89
C PHE A 195 -13.22 0.49 -1.65
N ALA A 196 -12.73 0.49 -0.42
CA ALA A 196 -11.66 -0.36 0.05
C ALA A 196 -12.14 -1.23 1.22
N LYS A 197 -11.84 -2.53 1.17
CA LYS A 197 -12.14 -3.49 2.24
C LYS A 197 -10.87 -3.84 2.98
N GLU A 198 -10.85 -3.62 4.28
CA GLU A 198 -9.74 -4.01 5.16
C GLU A 198 -9.89 -5.47 5.58
N LEU A 199 -8.81 -6.23 5.46
CA LEU A 199 -8.67 -7.61 5.92
C LEU A 199 -7.47 -7.69 6.87
N ASP A 200 -7.52 -8.59 7.85
CA ASP A 200 -6.32 -8.97 8.57
C ASP A 200 -5.36 -9.76 7.65
N PRO A 201 -4.05 -9.77 7.92
CA PRO A 201 -3.08 -10.38 7.02
C PRO A 201 -3.29 -11.89 6.82
N GLN A 202 -3.68 -12.62 7.87
CA GLN A 202 -3.93 -14.06 7.76
C GLN A 202 -5.16 -14.33 6.89
N GLY A 203 -6.27 -13.61 7.13
CA GLY A 203 -7.49 -13.73 6.33
C GLY A 203 -7.27 -13.37 4.85
N TYR A 204 -6.35 -12.43 4.55
CA TYR A 204 -5.94 -12.15 3.18
C TYR A 204 -5.18 -13.33 2.54
N VAL A 205 -4.22 -13.92 3.26
CA VAL A 205 -3.44 -15.07 2.76
C VAL A 205 -4.35 -16.26 2.52
N ASP A 206 -5.26 -16.57 3.45
CA ASP A 206 -6.21 -17.67 3.32
C ASP A 206 -7.14 -17.48 2.11
N LEU A 207 -7.61 -16.24 1.88
CA LEU A 207 -8.43 -15.90 0.71
C LEU A 207 -7.66 -16.12 -0.59
N THR A 208 -6.43 -15.64 -0.69
CA THR A 208 -5.62 -15.75 -1.91
C THR A 208 -5.21 -17.20 -2.20
N GLN A 209 -4.88 -17.98 -1.19
CA GLN A 209 -4.61 -19.42 -1.35
C GLN A 209 -5.84 -20.16 -1.88
N SER A 210 -7.01 -19.91 -1.32
CA SER A 210 -8.26 -20.55 -1.79
C SER A 210 -8.59 -20.21 -3.24
N LEU A 211 -8.25 -18.98 -3.70
CA LEU A 211 -8.44 -18.60 -5.10
C LEU A 211 -7.45 -19.32 -6.04
N LEU A 212 -6.19 -19.46 -5.62
CA LEU A 212 -5.15 -20.14 -6.41
C LEU A 212 -5.47 -21.64 -6.54
N GLU A 213 -5.84 -22.31 -5.44
CA GLU A 213 -6.22 -23.72 -5.42
C GLU A 213 -7.41 -24.01 -6.35
N ARG A 214 -8.41 -23.12 -6.39
CA ARG A 214 -9.56 -23.27 -7.30
C ARG A 214 -9.16 -23.12 -8.77
N SER A 215 -8.19 -22.25 -9.08
CA SER A 215 -7.71 -22.06 -10.44
C SER A 215 -6.93 -23.27 -10.98
N GLU A 216 -6.30 -24.07 -10.10
CA GLU A 216 -5.57 -25.29 -10.46
C GLU A 216 -6.50 -26.49 -10.77
N ILE A 217 -7.75 -26.46 -10.23
CA ILE A 217 -8.73 -27.55 -10.42
C ILE A 217 -9.49 -27.42 -11.76
N GLU A 218 -9.51 -26.25 -12.39
CA GLU A 218 -10.27 -25.98 -13.62
C GLU A 218 -9.44 -26.13 -14.91
N TYR A 219 -8.16 -26.52 -14.82
CA TYR A 219 -7.25 -26.81 -15.94
C TYR A 219 -6.78 -28.27 -15.93
#